data_f1b95f2bb182302429f9ac251813f484
#
_entry.id   f1b95f2bb182302429f9ac251813f484
#
_cell.length_a   1.000
_cell.length_b   1.000
_cell.length_c   1.000
_cell.angle_alpha   90.00
_cell.angle_beta   90.00
_cell.angle_gamma   90.00
#
_symmetry.space_group_name_H-M   'P 1'
#
loop_
_entity.id
_entity.type
_entity.pdbx_description
1 polymer ?
#
loop_
_entity_poly.entity_id
_entity_poly.type
_entity_poly.pdbx_seq_one_letter_code
_entity_poly.pdbx_strand_id
1 'polypeptide(L)'
;FFHLEHRDYPTFTELYQFIENRADESYKMISSEMMKHILLYIKSAYDGALSPLFNGITNIDAEDFIDFDMRDLMQGSEECQRAVLFNISTYLWNRILLKEGWTMLAIDELHMYLQHPYMRKTLQSMVLRARKYNAMIWCATQQITHCLNPQYAYEVSSLLNSSPIKFLFNLGDVELGEVKKALSLKDGEIKCIAAAVKRHCLVLAGKERYAIEVGTLPYEEHLFGKGGGQ
;
A
#
# COMPACT_ATOMS: atom_id res chain seq x y z
N PHE A 1 -14.61 23.29 0.45
CA PHE A 1 -13.13 23.18 0.35
C PHE A 1 -12.56 24.54 0.68
N PHE A 2 -11.91 24.64 1.83
CA PHE A 2 -11.30 25.89 2.28
C PHE A 2 -9.97 26.05 1.55
N HIS A 3 -9.83 27.14 0.79
CA HIS A 3 -8.53 27.62 0.31
C HIS A 3 -7.82 28.27 1.50
N LEU A 4 -7.17 27.45 2.31
CA LEU A 4 -6.25 27.93 3.32
C LEU A 4 -4.89 28.14 2.65
N GLU A 5 -4.28 29.31 2.85
CA GLU A 5 -2.88 29.50 2.46
C GLU A 5 -1.99 28.58 3.31
N HIS A 6 -0.82 28.21 2.80
CA HIS A 6 0.10 27.24 3.44
C HIS A 6 0.44 27.54 4.92
N ARG A 7 0.16 28.75 5.40
CA ARG A 7 0.38 29.17 6.79
C ARG A 7 -0.77 28.83 7.74
N ASP A 8 -1.91 28.42 7.22
CA ASP A 8 -3.16 28.31 7.95
C ASP A 8 -3.61 26.87 8.17
N TYR A 9 -2.75 25.89 7.85
CA TYR A 9 -3.04 24.49 8.12
C TYR A 9 -2.79 24.18 9.59
N PRO A 10 -3.83 23.86 10.40
CA PRO A 10 -3.65 23.54 11.79
C PRO A 10 -2.88 22.24 11.97
N THR A 11 -1.95 22.23 12.91
CA THR A 11 -1.28 21.03 13.38
C THR A 11 -2.12 20.29 14.42
N PHE A 12 -1.71 19.07 14.80
CA PHE A 12 -2.39 18.38 15.93
C PHE A 12 -2.26 19.10 17.25
N THR A 13 -1.19 19.87 17.47
CA THR A 13 -1.05 20.75 18.66
C THR A 13 -2.14 21.81 18.69
N GLU A 14 -2.35 22.51 17.58
CA GLU A 14 -3.37 23.56 17.49
C GLU A 14 -4.78 22.99 17.60
N LEU A 15 -5.04 21.82 16.99
CA LEU A 15 -6.30 21.11 17.13
C LEU A 15 -6.56 20.73 18.59
N TYR A 16 -5.54 20.20 19.30
CA TYR A 16 -5.66 19.84 20.71
C TYR A 16 -5.98 21.05 21.56
N GLN A 17 -5.21 22.14 21.40
CA GLN A 17 -5.43 23.39 22.14
C GLN A 17 -6.81 23.99 21.85
N PHE A 18 -7.26 23.97 20.61
CA PHE A 18 -8.58 24.43 20.23
C PHE A 18 -9.69 23.66 20.94
N ILE A 19 -9.59 22.33 20.98
CA ILE A 19 -10.57 21.48 21.65
C ILE A 19 -10.51 21.70 23.18
N GLU A 20 -9.31 21.75 23.77
CA GLU A 20 -9.09 21.93 25.20
C GLU A 20 -9.66 23.27 25.70
N ASN A 21 -9.35 24.36 25.00
CA ASN A 21 -9.82 25.71 25.36
C ASN A 21 -11.32 25.92 25.16
N ARG A 22 -11.98 25.12 24.31
CA ARG A 22 -13.41 25.23 24.04
C ARG A 22 -14.26 24.18 24.74
N ALA A 23 -13.67 23.30 25.53
CA ALA A 23 -14.41 22.28 26.29
C ALA A 23 -15.45 22.89 27.26
N ASP A 24 -15.28 24.17 27.67
CA ASP A 24 -16.21 24.90 28.55
C ASP A 24 -17.22 25.77 27.80
N GLU A 25 -17.02 26.08 26.52
CA GLU A 25 -17.91 26.95 25.74
C GLU A 25 -18.73 26.18 24.70
N SER A 26 -19.97 25.82 25.08
CA SER A 26 -21.13 25.78 24.18
C SER A 26 -21.14 24.88 22.92
N TYR A 27 -20.38 23.82 22.83
CA TYR A 27 -20.77 22.74 21.95
C TYR A 27 -21.85 21.88 22.63
N LYS A 28 -23.06 22.40 22.70
CA LYS A 28 -24.22 21.76 23.31
C LYS A 28 -24.58 20.38 22.72
N MET A 29 -23.87 19.96 21.67
CA MET A 29 -24.10 18.67 21.00
C MET A 29 -23.08 17.59 21.37
N ILE A 30 -21.95 17.94 21.99
CA ILE A 30 -20.90 16.98 22.35
C ILE A 30 -20.71 17.04 23.88
N SER A 31 -20.84 15.89 24.55
CA SER A 31 -20.63 15.84 25.99
C SER A 31 -19.16 16.09 26.34
N SER A 32 -18.91 16.65 27.52
CA SER A 32 -17.54 16.88 28.04
C SER A 32 -16.75 15.57 28.16
N GLU A 33 -17.40 14.46 28.38
CA GLU A 33 -16.81 13.13 28.41
C GLU A 33 -16.33 12.68 27.00
N MET A 34 -17.14 12.90 25.98
CA MET A 34 -16.75 12.63 24.59
C MET A 34 -15.56 13.48 24.15
N MET A 35 -15.52 14.76 24.55
CA MET A 35 -14.37 15.65 24.28
C MET A 35 -13.09 15.13 24.93
N LYS A 36 -13.15 14.67 26.20
CA LYS A 36 -12.00 14.04 26.86
C LYS A 36 -11.51 12.79 26.14
N HIS A 37 -12.42 11.96 25.64
CA HIS A 37 -12.04 10.79 24.85
C HIS A 37 -11.34 11.20 23.53
N ILE A 38 -11.86 12.19 22.81
CA ILE A 38 -11.22 12.71 21.60
C ILE A 38 -9.80 13.21 21.92
N LEU A 39 -9.64 14.03 22.96
CA LEU A 39 -8.32 14.55 23.39
C LEU A 39 -7.36 13.41 23.75
N LEU A 40 -7.84 12.34 24.38
CA LEU A 40 -7.02 11.18 24.70
C LEU A 40 -6.52 10.47 23.44
N TYR A 41 -7.40 10.31 22.44
CA TYR A 41 -7.02 9.64 21.16
C TYR A 41 -6.01 10.46 20.34
N ILE A 42 -6.17 11.78 20.28
CA ILE A 42 -5.24 12.62 19.50
C ILE A 42 -3.95 12.92 20.25
N LYS A 43 -3.87 12.61 21.55
CA LYS A 43 -2.68 12.91 22.36
C LYS A 43 -1.42 12.26 21.78
N SER A 44 -1.48 11.02 21.36
CA SER A 44 -0.33 10.31 20.76
C SER A 44 0.22 11.00 19.51
N ALA A 45 -0.65 11.66 18.75
CA ALA A 45 -0.29 12.36 17.51
C ALA A 45 0.28 13.77 17.77
N TYR A 46 -0.06 14.41 18.91
CA TYR A 46 0.43 15.76 19.20
C TYR A 46 1.60 15.80 20.20
N ASP A 47 1.63 14.93 21.21
CA ASP A 47 2.62 14.91 22.30
C ASP A 47 3.08 13.48 22.66
N GLY A 48 2.91 12.53 21.76
CA GLY A 48 3.25 11.13 21.96
C GLY A 48 4.19 10.58 20.91
N ALA A 49 4.26 9.25 20.85
CA ALA A 49 5.16 8.52 19.94
C ALA A 49 4.90 8.81 18.45
N LEU A 50 3.68 9.23 18.09
CA LEU A 50 3.31 9.56 16.72
C LEU A 50 3.50 11.04 16.38
N SER A 51 3.81 11.90 17.36
CA SER A 51 4.00 13.34 17.14
C SER A 51 5.05 13.67 16.07
N PRO A 52 6.23 13.04 16.03
CA PRO A 52 7.22 13.34 14.98
C PRO A 52 6.74 13.04 13.57
N LEU A 53 5.76 12.14 13.43
CA LEU A 53 5.24 11.71 12.13
C LEU A 53 4.02 12.52 11.68
N PHE A 54 3.24 13.06 12.61
CA PHE A 54 1.94 13.66 12.29
C PHE A 54 1.79 15.11 12.72
N ASN A 55 2.60 15.60 13.68
CA ASN A 55 2.44 16.93 14.24
C ASN A 55 3.32 17.95 13.52
N GLY A 56 3.06 18.18 12.26
CA GLY A 56 3.81 19.13 11.44
C GLY A 56 3.14 19.40 10.11
N ILE A 57 3.74 20.30 9.35
CA ILE A 57 3.33 20.57 7.98
C ILE A 57 3.84 19.42 7.09
N THR A 58 3.02 19.00 6.12
CA THR A 58 3.43 17.99 5.14
C THR A 58 4.69 18.46 4.41
N ASN A 59 5.73 17.65 4.46
CA ASN A 59 7.04 17.91 3.85
C ASN A 59 7.31 16.99 2.63
N ILE A 60 6.27 16.36 2.10
CA ILE A 60 6.38 15.55 0.88
C ILE A 60 6.23 16.51 -0.31
N ASP A 61 7.33 16.71 -1.03
CA ASP A 61 7.30 17.44 -2.28
C ASP A 61 6.58 16.62 -3.35
N ALA A 62 5.77 17.31 -4.17
CA ALA A 62 5.00 16.68 -5.23
C ALA A 62 5.90 16.41 -6.45
N GLU A 63 6.82 15.47 -6.32
CA GLU A 63 7.73 15.05 -7.38
C GLU A 63 7.11 13.96 -8.27
N ASP A 64 7.67 13.77 -9.47
CA ASP A 64 7.23 12.75 -10.42
C ASP A 64 7.55 11.33 -9.95
N PHE A 65 8.55 11.17 -9.10
CA PHE A 65 8.94 9.90 -8.50
C PHE A 65 9.06 10.04 -6.98
N ILE A 66 8.30 9.22 -6.25
CA ILE A 66 8.31 9.17 -4.78
C ILE A 66 8.49 7.74 -4.35
N ASP A 67 9.43 7.49 -3.45
CA ASP A 67 9.63 6.21 -2.76
C ASP A 67 9.34 6.38 -1.27
N PHE A 68 8.48 5.51 -0.73
CA PHE A 68 8.19 5.42 0.69
C PHE A 68 8.91 4.20 1.27
N ASP A 69 10.07 4.40 1.88
CA ASP A 69 10.76 3.31 2.57
C ASP A 69 9.98 2.90 3.84
N MET A 70 9.47 1.69 3.82
CA MET A 70 8.60 1.16 4.86
C MET A 70 9.34 0.29 5.89
N ARG A 71 10.66 0.08 5.75
CA ARG A 71 11.43 -0.88 6.58
C ARG A 71 11.33 -0.56 8.07
N ASP A 72 11.61 0.66 8.46
CA ASP A 72 11.58 1.07 9.86
C ASP A 72 10.15 1.12 10.40
N LEU A 73 9.19 1.53 9.56
CA LEU A 73 7.78 1.53 9.92
C LEU A 73 7.28 0.12 10.29
N MET A 74 7.69 -0.89 9.53
CA MET A 74 7.25 -2.28 9.76
C MET A 74 7.82 -2.90 11.04
N GLN A 75 8.84 -2.28 11.65
CA GLN A 75 9.38 -2.64 12.97
C GLN A 75 8.67 -1.89 14.12
N GLY A 76 7.89 -0.86 13.81
CA GLY A 76 7.15 -0.06 14.77
C GLY A 76 5.93 -0.76 15.35
N SER A 77 5.23 -0.07 16.26
CA SER A 77 3.96 -0.57 16.81
C SER A 77 2.89 -0.69 15.72
N GLU A 78 1.96 -1.65 15.88
CA GLU A 78 0.84 -1.84 14.95
C GLU A 78 -0.02 -0.57 14.79
N GLU A 79 -0.14 0.23 15.85
CA GLU A 79 -0.84 1.52 15.82
C GLU A 79 -0.12 2.51 14.90
N CYS A 80 1.20 2.62 15.03
CA CYS A 80 2.03 3.47 14.16
C CYS A 80 1.93 3.02 12.70
N GLN A 81 2.08 1.73 12.43
CA GLN A 81 1.95 1.16 11.09
C GLN A 81 0.61 1.52 10.46
N ARG A 82 -0.50 1.30 11.17
CA ARG A 82 -1.86 1.63 10.68
C ARG A 82 -2.03 3.10 10.37
N ALA A 83 -1.56 3.98 11.27
CA ALA A 83 -1.71 5.42 11.09
C ALA A 83 -0.91 5.94 9.89
N VAL A 84 0.35 5.53 9.73
CA VAL A 84 1.20 5.94 8.61
C VAL A 84 0.70 5.35 7.29
N LEU A 85 0.35 4.06 7.25
CA LEU A 85 -0.22 3.42 6.07
C LEU A 85 -1.52 4.09 5.62
N PHE A 86 -2.38 4.50 6.56
CA PHE A 86 -3.59 5.26 6.27
C PHE A 86 -3.24 6.60 5.61
N ASN A 87 -2.28 7.33 6.16
CA ASN A 87 -1.88 8.64 5.64
C ASN A 87 -1.28 8.53 4.23
N ILE A 88 -0.31 7.63 4.03
CA ILE A 88 0.30 7.36 2.72
C ILE A 88 -0.76 6.94 1.70
N SER A 89 -1.65 6.01 2.06
CA SER A 89 -2.70 5.54 1.15
C SER A 89 -3.66 6.65 0.73
N THR A 90 -4.01 7.52 1.67
CA THR A 90 -4.88 8.67 1.40
C THR A 90 -4.19 9.67 0.48
N TYR A 91 -2.91 9.95 0.72
CA TYR A 91 -2.09 10.79 -0.14
C TYR A 91 -2.02 10.23 -1.57
N LEU A 92 -1.62 8.96 -1.72
CA LEU A 92 -1.51 8.30 -3.03
C LEU A 92 -2.84 8.26 -3.78
N TRP A 93 -3.93 7.96 -3.06
CA TRP A 93 -5.25 7.94 -3.68
C TRP A 93 -5.69 9.33 -4.16
N ASN A 94 -5.43 10.38 -3.39
CA ASN A 94 -5.72 11.74 -3.81
C ASN A 94 -4.92 12.14 -5.04
N ARG A 95 -3.64 11.77 -5.12
CA ARG A 95 -2.81 11.97 -6.33
C ARG A 95 -3.41 11.29 -7.56
N ILE A 96 -3.83 10.03 -7.42
CA ILE A 96 -4.50 9.28 -8.50
C ILE A 96 -5.81 9.98 -8.93
N LEU A 97 -6.58 10.52 -7.99
CA LEU A 97 -7.85 11.18 -8.29
C LEU A 97 -7.69 12.49 -9.08
N LEU A 98 -6.57 13.19 -8.92
CA LEU A 98 -6.29 14.45 -9.65
C LEU A 98 -6.17 14.24 -11.16
N LYS A 99 -5.81 13.03 -11.61
CA LYS A 99 -5.64 12.67 -13.04
C LYS A 99 -4.62 13.55 -13.79
N GLU A 100 -3.58 13.96 -13.13
CA GLU A 100 -2.50 14.76 -13.72
C GLU A 100 -1.54 13.88 -14.55
N GLY A 101 -2.05 13.24 -15.59
CA GLY A 101 -1.30 12.30 -16.42
C GLY A 101 -1.50 10.85 -16.06
N TRP A 102 -0.46 10.02 -16.27
CA TRP A 102 -0.41 8.62 -15.90
C TRP A 102 0.29 8.43 -14.55
N THR A 103 -0.34 7.68 -13.67
CA THR A 103 0.25 7.34 -12.36
C THR A 103 0.53 5.85 -12.29
N MET A 104 1.73 5.47 -11.83
CA MET A 104 2.06 4.10 -11.49
C MET A 104 2.29 4.00 -9.98
N LEU A 105 1.53 3.13 -9.33
CA LEU A 105 1.74 2.77 -7.93
C LEU A 105 2.35 1.37 -7.87
N ALA A 106 3.59 1.27 -7.41
CA ALA A 106 4.26 0.00 -7.15
C ALA A 106 4.20 -0.31 -5.64
N ILE A 107 3.75 -1.51 -5.30
CA ILE A 107 3.67 -2.00 -3.92
C ILE A 107 4.51 -3.27 -3.85
N ASP A 108 5.61 -3.19 -3.16
CA ASP A 108 6.42 -4.37 -2.82
C ASP A 108 5.93 -5.01 -1.53
N GLU A 109 6.24 -6.28 -1.33
CA GLU A 109 5.81 -7.10 -0.18
C GLU A 109 4.30 -6.96 0.13
N LEU A 110 3.48 -7.13 -0.89
CA LEU A 110 2.01 -6.98 -0.82
C LEU A 110 1.39 -7.66 0.40
N HIS A 111 1.93 -8.83 0.82
CA HIS A 111 1.41 -9.58 1.95
C HIS A 111 1.37 -8.77 3.24
N MET A 112 2.28 -7.82 3.44
CA MET A 112 2.31 -6.95 4.62
C MET A 112 1.11 -5.99 4.64
N TYR A 113 0.76 -5.43 3.49
CA TYR A 113 -0.43 -4.58 3.36
C TYR A 113 -1.74 -5.34 3.62
N LEU A 114 -1.79 -6.60 3.19
CA LEU A 114 -2.98 -7.43 3.34
C LEU A 114 -3.26 -7.84 4.79
N GLN A 115 -2.32 -7.73 5.71
CA GLN A 115 -2.54 -7.97 7.13
C GLN A 115 -3.50 -6.93 7.75
N HIS A 116 -3.52 -5.71 7.22
CA HIS A 116 -4.34 -4.62 7.75
C HIS A 116 -5.70 -4.53 7.04
N PRO A 117 -6.84 -4.74 7.73
CA PRO A 117 -8.18 -4.76 7.10
C PRO A 117 -8.52 -3.50 6.32
N TYR A 118 -8.12 -2.33 6.82
CA TYR A 118 -8.32 -1.06 6.13
C TYR A 118 -7.54 -1.03 4.80
N MET A 119 -6.29 -1.46 4.82
CA MET A 119 -5.42 -1.45 3.64
C MET A 119 -5.92 -2.39 2.55
N ARG A 120 -6.40 -3.58 2.92
CA ARG A 120 -7.03 -4.52 1.97
C ARG A 120 -8.17 -3.86 1.19
N LYS A 121 -9.11 -3.25 1.91
CA LYS A 121 -10.27 -2.57 1.30
C LYS A 121 -9.87 -1.37 0.45
N THR A 122 -8.91 -0.60 0.92
CA THR A 122 -8.39 0.56 0.18
C THR A 122 -7.71 0.11 -1.11
N LEU A 123 -6.81 -0.86 -1.05
CA LEU A 123 -6.13 -1.40 -2.22
C LEU A 123 -7.11 -2.03 -3.21
N GLN A 124 -8.08 -2.80 -2.74
CA GLN A 124 -9.16 -3.34 -3.59
C GLN A 124 -9.89 -2.22 -4.32
N SER A 125 -10.29 -1.16 -3.60
CA SER A 125 -10.96 0.00 -4.21
C SER A 125 -10.09 0.70 -5.24
N MET A 126 -8.79 0.86 -4.96
CA MET A 126 -7.82 1.45 -5.89
C MET A 126 -7.72 0.62 -7.17
N VAL A 127 -7.49 -0.70 -7.06
CA VAL A 127 -7.33 -1.59 -8.22
C VAL A 127 -8.58 -1.60 -9.10
N LEU A 128 -9.77 -1.70 -8.50
CA LEU A 128 -11.05 -1.71 -9.25
C LEU A 128 -11.31 -0.40 -9.99
N ARG A 129 -10.76 0.72 -9.52
CA ARG A 129 -11.02 2.06 -10.04
C ARG A 129 -9.85 2.65 -10.83
N ALA A 130 -8.64 2.12 -10.67
CA ALA A 130 -7.39 2.65 -11.23
C ALA A 130 -7.51 3.03 -12.72
N ARG A 131 -8.11 2.15 -13.54
CA ARG A 131 -8.30 2.39 -14.97
C ARG A 131 -9.07 3.67 -15.29
N LYS A 132 -10.02 4.08 -14.44
CA LYS A 132 -10.82 5.30 -14.65
C LYS A 132 -10.01 6.58 -14.39
N TYR A 133 -8.87 6.45 -13.71
CA TYR A 133 -8.02 7.54 -13.28
C TYR A 133 -6.63 7.49 -13.90
N ASN A 134 -6.48 6.80 -15.05
CA ASN A 134 -5.19 6.65 -15.74
C ASN A 134 -4.09 6.13 -14.80
N ALA A 135 -4.44 5.21 -13.92
CA ALA A 135 -3.50 4.65 -12.96
C ALA A 135 -3.26 3.17 -13.22
N MET A 136 -2.03 2.73 -13.04
CA MET A 136 -1.59 1.34 -13.02
C MET A 136 -1.15 0.99 -11.60
N ILE A 137 -1.58 -0.16 -11.11
CA ILE A 137 -1.16 -0.68 -9.81
C ILE A 137 -0.38 -1.96 -10.05
N TRP A 138 0.86 -1.95 -9.59
CA TRP A 138 1.77 -3.06 -9.63
C TRP A 138 1.98 -3.59 -8.22
N CYS A 139 1.76 -4.87 -8.01
CA CYS A 139 1.96 -5.50 -6.70
C CYS A 139 2.96 -6.65 -6.85
N ALA A 140 3.94 -6.70 -5.95
CA ALA A 140 4.88 -7.80 -5.85
C ALA A 140 4.79 -8.45 -4.46
N THR A 141 5.05 -9.74 -4.38
CA THR A 141 5.17 -10.48 -3.12
C THR A 141 6.02 -11.71 -3.29
N GLN A 142 6.79 -12.03 -2.28
CA GLN A 142 7.54 -13.28 -2.17
C GLN A 142 6.74 -14.33 -1.39
N GLN A 143 5.66 -13.96 -0.69
CA GLN A 143 4.89 -14.83 0.20
C GLN A 143 3.44 -14.95 -0.28
N ILE A 144 3.25 -15.65 -1.39
CA ILE A 144 1.93 -15.77 -2.01
C ILE A 144 0.93 -16.53 -1.12
N THR A 145 1.38 -17.48 -0.32
CA THR A 145 0.53 -18.21 0.64
C THR A 145 -0.10 -17.29 1.68
N HIS A 146 0.65 -16.29 2.15
CA HIS A 146 0.10 -15.27 3.05
C HIS A 146 -0.96 -14.41 2.35
N CYS A 147 -0.77 -14.12 1.07
CA CYS A 147 -1.77 -13.39 0.29
C CYS A 147 -3.04 -14.22 0.09
N LEU A 148 -2.94 -15.54 -0.03
CA LEU A 148 -4.07 -16.44 -0.26
C LEU A 148 -4.80 -16.89 1.02
N ASN A 149 -4.55 -16.24 2.16
CA ASN A 149 -5.21 -16.54 3.42
C ASN A 149 -6.75 -16.44 3.29
N PRO A 150 -7.51 -17.45 3.75
CA PRO A 150 -8.98 -17.45 3.67
C PRO A 150 -9.66 -16.25 4.32
N GLN A 151 -9.05 -15.62 5.33
CA GLN A 151 -9.63 -14.47 6.03
C GLN A 151 -9.85 -13.25 5.13
N TYR A 152 -9.12 -13.15 4.01
CA TYR A 152 -9.23 -12.04 3.04
C TYR A 152 -9.31 -12.53 1.60
N ALA A 153 -9.83 -13.76 1.43
CA ALA A 153 -9.99 -14.38 0.13
C ALA A 153 -10.82 -13.54 -0.86
N TYR A 154 -11.81 -12.79 -0.36
CA TYR A 154 -12.64 -11.93 -1.19
C TYR A 154 -11.84 -10.78 -1.81
N GLU A 155 -11.11 -10.02 -0.98
CA GLU A 155 -10.31 -8.90 -1.45
C GLU A 155 -9.20 -9.37 -2.39
N VAL A 156 -8.49 -10.45 -2.03
CA VAL A 156 -7.41 -11.01 -2.85
C VAL A 156 -7.93 -11.58 -4.18
N SER A 157 -9.04 -12.30 -4.17
CA SER A 157 -9.68 -12.76 -5.41
C SER A 157 -10.03 -11.60 -6.33
N SER A 158 -10.53 -10.50 -5.76
CA SER A 158 -10.81 -9.28 -6.52
C SER A 158 -9.54 -8.67 -7.13
N LEU A 159 -8.44 -8.61 -6.37
CA LEU A 159 -7.13 -8.14 -6.85
C LEU A 159 -6.61 -9.02 -7.99
N LEU A 160 -6.61 -10.35 -7.81
CA LEU A 160 -6.14 -11.31 -8.81
C LEU A 160 -6.97 -11.24 -10.10
N ASN A 161 -8.30 -11.14 -9.99
CA ASN A 161 -9.19 -11.06 -11.15
C ASN A 161 -9.07 -9.74 -11.89
N SER A 162 -8.76 -8.65 -11.18
CA SER A 162 -8.59 -7.32 -11.77
C SER A 162 -7.20 -7.09 -12.34
N SER A 163 -6.24 -7.97 -12.07
CA SER A 163 -4.87 -7.91 -12.60
C SER A 163 -4.77 -8.71 -13.89
N PRO A 164 -4.81 -8.09 -15.06
CA PRO A 164 -4.80 -8.80 -16.34
C PRO A 164 -3.46 -9.46 -16.66
N ILE A 165 -2.38 -8.96 -16.08
CA ILE A 165 -1.01 -9.46 -16.26
C ILE A 165 -0.48 -9.96 -14.93
N LYS A 166 0.10 -11.17 -14.92
CA LYS A 166 0.74 -11.76 -13.74
C LYS A 166 2.06 -12.40 -14.16
N PHE A 167 3.09 -12.13 -13.39
CA PHE A 167 4.42 -12.72 -13.55
C PHE A 167 4.64 -13.74 -12.44
N LEU A 168 4.83 -15.00 -12.79
CA LEU A 168 5.03 -16.08 -11.85
C LEU A 168 6.47 -16.59 -11.99
N PHE A 169 7.34 -16.15 -11.11
CA PHE A 169 8.70 -16.63 -10.98
C PHE A 169 8.73 -17.99 -10.26
N ASN A 170 9.91 -18.55 -10.03
CA ASN A 170 10.07 -19.80 -9.31
C ASN A 170 9.38 -19.71 -7.92
N LEU A 171 8.62 -20.76 -7.58
CA LEU A 171 7.89 -20.90 -6.32
C LEU A 171 8.19 -22.25 -5.70
N GLY A 172 8.15 -22.31 -4.38
CA GLY A 172 8.26 -23.57 -3.62
C GLY A 172 7.04 -24.47 -3.81
N ASP A 173 7.19 -25.77 -3.50
CA ASP A 173 6.14 -26.76 -3.74
C ASP A 173 4.80 -26.43 -3.06
N VAL A 174 4.84 -25.90 -1.84
CA VAL A 174 3.64 -25.50 -1.09
C VAL A 174 2.92 -24.36 -1.81
N GLU A 175 3.66 -23.37 -2.23
CA GLU A 175 3.14 -22.20 -2.94
C GLU A 175 2.60 -22.54 -4.32
N LEU A 176 3.27 -23.46 -5.03
CA LEU A 176 2.80 -23.98 -6.32
C LEU A 176 1.41 -24.60 -6.21
N GLY A 177 1.14 -25.36 -5.14
CA GLY A 177 -0.16 -25.97 -4.89
C GLY A 177 -1.27 -24.93 -4.70
N GLU A 178 -1.01 -23.87 -3.95
CA GLU A 178 -1.98 -22.80 -3.69
C GLU A 178 -2.21 -21.92 -4.95
N VAL A 179 -1.13 -21.55 -5.63
CA VAL A 179 -1.21 -20.75 -6.87
C VAL A 179 -1.92 -21.52 -7.98
N LYS A 180 -1.69 -22.85 -8.08
CA LYS A 180 -2.42 -23.72 -9.02
C LYS A 180 -3.91 -23.58 -8.85
N LYS A 181 -4.40 -23.67 -7.61
CA LYS A 181 -5.83 -23.54 -7.29
C LYS A 181 -6.34 -22.12 -7.56
N ALA A 182 -5.63 -21.10 -7.03
CA ALA A 182 -6.06 -19.71 -7.11
C ALA A 182 -6.13 -19.16 -8.55
N LEU A 183 -5.21 -19.61 -9.42
CA LEU A 183 -5.12 -19.16 -10.81
C LEU A 183 -5.59 -20.20 -11.83
N SER A 184 -6.08 -21.35 -11.39
CA SER A 184 -6.53 -22.48 -12.22
C SER A 184 -5.48 -22.92 -13.25
N LEU A 185 -4.22 -23.06 -12.78
CA LEU A 185 -3.09 -23.40 -13.65
C LEU A 185 -3.11 -24.88 -14.04
N LYS A 186 -2.66 -25.16 -15.28
CA LYS A 186 -2.49 -26.52 -15.81
C LYS A 186 -1.17 -27.13 -15.31
N ASP A 187 -1.06 -28.45 -15.37
CA ASP A 187 0.14 -29.17 -14.92
C ASP A 187 1.40 -28.76 -15.68
N GLY A 188 1.29 -28.45 -16.98
CA GLY A 188 2.40 -27.94 -17.78
C GLY A 188 2.89 -26.56 -17.32
N GLU A 189 1.95 -25.69 -16.92
CA GLU A 189 2.27 -24.34 -16.39
C GLU A 189 2.96 -24.43 -15.03
N ILE A 190 2.51 -25.34 -14.17
CA ILE A 190 3.16 -25.62 -12.87
C ILE A 190 4.58 -26.14 -13.08
N LYS A 191 4.79 -27.07 -14.00
CA LYS A 191 6.15 -27.56 -14.33
C LYS A 191 7.06 -26.44 -14.84
N CYS A 192 6.51 -25.52 -15.64
CA CYS A 192 7.26 -24.36 -16.13
C CYS A 192 7.70 -23.45 -14.97
N ILE A 193 6.83 -23.16 -14.02
CA ILE A 193 7.13 -22.32 -12.85
C ILE A 193 8.16 -23.02 -11.93
N ALA A 194 7.96 -24.32 -11.66
CA ALA A 194 8.87 -25.11 -10.80
C ALA A 194 10.28 -25.22 -11.40
N ALA A 195 10.39 -25.32 -12.72
CA ALA A 195 11.67 -25.39 -13.43
C ALA A 195 12.29 -24.02 -13.73
N ALA A 196 11.61 -22.91 -13.41
CA ALA A 196 12.10 -21.58 -13.70
C ALA A 196 13.38 -21.29 -12.92
N VAL A 197 14.44 -20.92 -13.62
CA VAL A 197 15.69 -20.45 -13.02
C VAL A 197 15.65 -18.93 -12.89
N LYS A 198 16.70 -18.34 -12.30
CA LYS A 198 16.78 -16.89 -12.13
C LYS A 198 16.46 -16.16 -13.45
N ARG A 199 15.65 -15.13 -13.40
CA ARG A 199 15.15 -14.31 -14.53
C ARG A 199 14.13 -15.01 -15.43
N HIS A 200 13.75 -16.25 -15.19
CA HIS A 200 12.71 -16.92 -15.95
C HIS A 200 11.39 -16.86 -15.20
N CYS A 201 10.30 -16.64 -15.93
CA CYS A 201 8.96 -16.65 -15.34
C CYS A 201 7.90 -17.08 -16.37
N LEU A 202 6.77 -17.53 -15.85
CA LEU A 202 5.55 -17.68 -16.61
C LEU A 202 4.72 -16.40 -16.53
N VAL A 203 4.42 -15.79 -17.65
CA VAL A 203 3.53 -14.63 -17.75
C VAL A 203 2.14 -15.06 -18.14
N LEU A 204 1.16 -14.69 -17.34
CA LEU A 204 -0.26 -14.79 -17.67
C LEU A 204 -0.72 -13.42 -18.17
N ALA A 205 -1.15 -13.31 -19.43
CA ALA A 205 -1.66 -12.08 -20.01
C ALA A 205 -3.07 -12.33 -20.55
N GLY A 206 -4.08 -12.09 -19.73
CA GLY A 206 -5.45 -12.49 -20.04
C GLY A 206 -5.56 -13.99 -20.23
N LYS A 207 -5.87 -14.43 -21.47
CA LYS A 207 -5.94 -15.86 -21.84
C LYS A 207 -4.60 -16.44 -22.32
N GLU A 208 -3.66 -15.57 -22.65
CA GLU A 208 -2.36 -15.97 -23.18
C GLU A 208 -1.38 -16.37 -22.08
N ARG A 209 -0.43 -17.22 -22.42
CA ARG A 209 0.59 -17.76 -21.53
C ARG A 209 1.93 -17.72 -22.22
N TYR A 210 2.92 -17.10 -21.58
CA TYR A 210 4.27 -16.96 -22.15
C TYR A 210 5.30 -17.39 -21.10
N ALA A 211 6.17 -18.32 -21.47
CA ALA A 211 7.40 -18.54 -20.73
C ALA A 211 8.44 -17.57 -21.27
N ILE A 212 8.96 -16.70 -20.44
CA ILE A 212 9.91 -15.67 -20.83
C ILE A 212 11.16 -15.66 -19.94
N GLU A 213 12.24 -15.14 -20.51
CA GLU A 213 13.41 -14.73 -19.78
C GLU A 213 13.44 -13.21 -19.69
N VAL A 214 13.62 -12.69 -18.50
CA VAL A 214 13.73 -11.24 -18.25
C VAL A 214 15.20 -10.84 -18.48
N GLY A 215 15.46 -10.21 -19.61
CA GLY A 215 16.77 -9.64 -19.92
C GLY A 215 16.97 -8.31 -19.18
N THR A 216 18.21 -8.02 -18.80
CA THR A 216 18.62 -6.73 -18.24
C THR A 216 19.65 -6.08 -19.14
N LEU A 217 19.58 -4.77 -19.28
CA LEU A 217 20.58 -4.01 -20.00
C LEU A 217 21.83 -3.78 -19.12
N PRO A 218 23.02 -3.60 -19.70
CA PRO A 218 24.25 -3.44 -18.91
C PRO A 218 24.18 -2.30 -17.88
N TYR A 219 23.52 -1.21 -18.20
CA TYR A 219 23.36 -0.09 -17.25
C TYR A 219 22.38 -0.44 -16.12
N GLU A 220 21.35 -1.24 -16.37
CA GLU A 220 20.43 -1.73 -15.34
C GLU A 220 21.15 -2.70 -14.38
N GLU A 221 22.03 -3.55 -14.91
CA GLU A 221 22.88 -4.41 -14.08
C GLU A 221 23.83 -3.60 -13.19
N HIS A 222 24.34 -2.46 -13.70
CA HIS A 222 25.16 -1.57 -12.91
C HIS A 222 24.37 -0.92 -11.76
N LEU A 223 23.13 -0.48 -12.03
CA LEU A 223 22.29 0.20 -11.06
C LEU A 223 21.63 -0.76 -10.05
N PHE A 224 21.20 -1.94 -10.52
CA PHE A 224 20.34 -2.84 -9.73
C PHE A 224 20.94 -4.24 -9.51
N GLY A 225 22.03 -4.60 -10.19
CA GLY A 225 22.46 -6.00 -10.34
C GLY A 225 23.24 -6.61 -9.20
N LYS A 226 24.03 -5.89 -8.43
CA LYS A 226 24.90 -6.45 -7.39
C LYS A 226 24.90 -5.68 -6.06
N GLY A 227 24.05 -4.74 -5.87
CA GLY A 227 23.99 -3.90 -4.67
C GLY A 227 22.59 -3.63 -4.14
N GLY A 228 21.57 -4.03 -4.84
CA GLY A 228 20.18 -3.83 -4.43
C GLY A 228 19.77 -4.84 -3.36
N GLY A 229 20.33 -4.73 -2.17
CA GLY A 229 19.98 -5.64 -1.09
C GLY A 229 21.06 -5.81 -0.02
N GLN A 230 21.79 -4.76 0.31
CA GLN A 230 22.54 -4.69 1.57
C GLN A 230 22.01 -3.55 2.42
#